data_e21f504262bfc127fc1695b767f9d6e3
#
_entry.id   e21f504262bfc127fc1695b767f9d6e3
#
_cell.length_a   1.000
_cell.length_b   1.000
_cell.length_c   1.000
_cell.angle_alpha   90.00
_cell.angle_beta   90.00
_cell.angle_gamma   90.00
#
_symmetry.space_group_name_H-M   'P 1'
#
loop_
_entity.id
_entity.type
_entity.pdbx_description
1 polymer ?
#
loop_
_entity_poly.entity_id
_entity_poly.type
_entity_poly.pdbx_seq_one_letter_code
_entity_poly.pdbx_strand_id
1 'polypeptide(L)'
;VLGQNGEGKTTFLRTISGIIKPLSGNYNYAQGIKTAYFGEDTYKNITANDTVLSYLKKHAKQGLLHQELLTLLGSFLFSGDDINKDIKVLSGGEMARLSLLSAITQCADVLILDEPTNHLDFETVEALANSLKDYKGTIFFTSHDRTFTSLLADTIIEIKDKKISLYSGDYETYVYKAKLEALKEEEEEIKFQNNNKNIISENKNSYEDRKKIRNRLSKCENLLKEYE
;
A
#
# COMPACT_ATOMS: atom_id res chain seq x y z
N VAL A 1 4.41 -1.63 1.32
CA VAL A 1 4.43 -1.91 2.77
C VAL A 1 3.15 -2.65 3.13
N LEU A 2 3.26 -3.84 3.72
CA LEU A 2 2.15 -4.72 4.08
C LEU A 2 2.06 -4.88 5.61
N GLY A 3 0.89 -5.30 6.10
CA GLY A 3 0.60 -5.57 7.51
C GLY A 3 -0.88 -5.39 7.82
N GLN A 4 -1.36 -5.94 8.91
CA GLN A 4 -2.76 -5.80 9.35
C GLN A 4 -3.11 -4.35 9.68
N ASN A 5 -4.40 -4.04 9.73
CA ASN A 5 -4.87 -2.72 10.13
C ASN A 5 -4.47 -2.46 11.60
N GLY A 6 -3.92 -1.27 11.84
CA GLY A 6 -3.41 -0.90 13.18
C GLY A 6 -1.94 -1.25 13.47
N GLU A 7 -1.25 -2.02 12.63
CA GLU A 7 0.17 -2.37 12.81
C GLU A 7 1.15 -1.20 12.60
N GLY A 8 0.67 -0.06 12.13
CA GLY A 8 1.48 1.15 12.02
C GLY A 8 2.01 1.47 10.62
N LYS A 9 1.44 0.90 9.55
CA LYS A 9 1.82 1.19 8.15
C LYS A 9 1.82 2.68 7.84
N THR A 10 0.70 3.36 8.06
CA THR A 10 0.57 4.82 7.89
C THR A 10 1.57 5.59 8.75
N THR A 11 1.78 5.18 10.01
CA THR A 11 2.75 5.82 10.90
C THR A 11 4.16 5.69 10.35
N PHE A 12 4.53 4.52 9.85
CA PHE A 12 5.81 4.30 9.20
C PHE A 12 5.98 5.20 7.97
N LEU A 13 5.00 5.24 7.06
CA LEU A 13 5.05 6.09 5.87
C LEU A 13 5.12 7.59 6.22
N ARG A 14 4.35 8.05 7.20
CA ARG A 14 4.40 9.44 7.68
C ARG A 14 5.72 9.77 8.38
N THR A 15 6.34 8.80 9.03
CA THR A 15 7.65 9.01 9.65
C THR A 15 8.71 9.19 8.57
N ILE A 16 8.80 8.30 7.59
CA ILE A 16 9.78 8.42 6.51
C ILE A 16 9.51 9.62 5.58
N SER A 17 8.27 10.11 5.49
CA SER A 17 7.96 11.35 4.77
C SER A 17 8.33 12.63 5.53
N GLY A 18 8.71 12.51 6.80
CA GLY A 18 9.05 13.66 7.64
C GLY A 18 7.86 14.37 8.29
N ILE A 19 6.63 13.89 8.08
CA ILE A 19 5.41 14.43 8.69
C ILE A 19 5.39 14.18 10.21
N ILE A 20 5.85 12.99 10.63
CA ILE A 20 5.94 12.60 12.04
C ILE A 20 7.41 12.38 12.39
N LYS A 21 7.84 12.90 13.53
CA LYS A 21 9.18 12.64 14.06
C LYS A 21 9.24 11.24 14.68
N PRO A 22 10.31 10.45 14.44
CA PRO A 22 10.48 9.17 15.11
C PRO A 22 10.59 9.34 16.61
N LEU A 23 10.00 8.42 17.37
CA LEU A 23 10.09 8.40 18.85
C LEU A 23 11.51 8.09 19.33
N SER A 24 12.24 7.27 18.56
CA SER A 24 13.64 6.90 18.81
C SER A 24 14.33 6.58 17.50
N GLY A 25 15.64 6.60 17.49
CA GLY A 25 16.43 6.41 16.28
C GLY A 25 16.39 7.62 15.36
N ASN A 26 16.96 7.46 14.16
CA ASN A 26 17.00 8.48 13.12
C ASN A 26 16.95 7.82 11.74
N TYR A 27 16.54 8.59 10.76
CA TYR A 27 16.70 8.27 9.35
C TYR A 27 17.17 9.52 8.62
N ASN A 28 17.90 9.33 7.54
CA ASN A 28 18.41 10.43 6.72
C ASN A 28 18.26 10.09 5.25
N TYR A 29 17.85 11.05 4.47
CA TYR A 29 17.94 11.02 3.02
C TYR A 29 19.30 11.60 2.60
N ALA A 30 19.81 11.16 1.46
CA ALA A 30 20.96 11.81 0.86
C ALA A 30 20.66 13.28 0.55
N GLN A 31 21.67 14.11 0.51
CA GLN A 31 21.50 15.54 0.27
C GLN A 31 20.85 15.80 -1.09
N GLY A 32 19.82 16.63 -1.12
CA GLY A 32 19.10 17.00 -2.35
C GLY A 32 17.95 16.11 -2.73
N ILE A 33 17.72 14.99 -2.03
CA ILE A 33 16.57 14.09 -2.27
C ILE A 33 15.27 14.83 -1.95
N LYS A 34 14.36 14.81 -2.91
CA LYS A 34 13.00 15.35 -2.77
C LYS A 34 12.04 14.22 -2.48
N THR A 35 11.15 14.43 -1.51
CA THR A 35 10.09 13.49 -1.15
C THR A 35 8.73 14.09 -1.50
N ALA A 36 7.80 13.27 -2.00
CA ALA A 36 6.39 13.61 -2.13
C ALA A 36 5.56 12.58 -1.37
N TYR A 37 4.51 13.04 -0.70
CA TYR A 37 3.61 12.19 0.09
C TYR A 37 2.17 12.39 -0.35
N PHE A 38 1.46 11.27 -0.47
CA PHE A 38 0.01 11.21 -0.62
C PHE A 38 -0.59 10.32 0.46
N GLY A 39 -1.65 10.78 1.08
CA GLY A 39 -2.44 10.05 2.04
C GLY A 39 -3.75 10.76 2.34
N GLU A 40 -4.62 10.14 3.13
CA GLU A 40 -5.98 10.64 3.38
C GLU A 40 -6.04 12.08 3.87
N ASP A 41 -5.05 12.53 4.63
CA ASP A 41 -5.01 13.90 5.15
C ASP A 41 -4.60 14.95 4.10
N THR A 42 -3.97 14.54 3.01
CA THR A 42 -3.39 15.49 2.04
C THR A 42 -4.45 16.21 1.23
N TYR A 43 -5.58 15.57 0.92
CA TYR A 43 -6.63 16.16 0.12
C TYR A 43 -7.77 16.80 0.93
N LYS A 44 -7.96 16.39 2.18
CA LYS A 44 -9.02 16.96 3.06
C LYS A 44 -8.83 18.45 3.37
N ASN A 45 -7.60 18.92 3.29
CA ASN A 45 -7.23 20.30 3.67
C ASN A 45 -6.89 21.20 2.47
N ILE A 46 -7.18 20.77 1.25
CA ILE A 46 -6.94 21.61 0.06
C ILE A 46 -7.97 22.72 0.01
N THR A 47 -7.52 23.98 0.14
CA THR A 47 -8.36 25.18 0.15
C THR A 47 -8.03 26.15 -1.00
N ALA A 48 -7.46 25.66 -2.08
CA ALA A 48 -7.04 26.49 -3.20
C ALA A 48 -8.22 27.10 -3.96
N ASN A 49 -8.05 28.32 -4.47
CA ASN A 49 -8.96 29.00 -5.39
C ASN A 49 -8.46 28.80 -6.82
N ASP A 50 -8.40 27.56 -7.27
CA ASP A 50 -7.84 27.17 -8.55
C ASP A 50 -8.80 26.26 -9.31
N THR A 51 -8.63 26.17 -10.61
CA THR A 51 -9.22 25.08 -11.39
C THR A 51 -8.34 23.83 -11.26
N VAL A 52 -8.91 22.65 -11.56
CA VAL A 52 -8.21 21.36 -11.56
C VAL A 52 -6.88 21.43 -12.31
N LEU A 53 -6.91 21.94 -13.56
CA LEU A 53 -5.72 22.07 -14.38
C LEU A 53 -4.71 23.08 -13.83
N SER A 54 -5.20 24.23 -13.32
CA SER A 54 -4.33 25.26 -12.74
C SER A 54 -3.62 24.75 -11.50
N TYR A 55 -4.33 24.03 -10.63
CA TYR A 55 -3.78 23.41 -9.45
C TYR A 55 -2.68 22.41 -9.80
N LEU A 56 -2.97 21.50 -10.73
CA LEU A 56 -1.97 20.50 -11.15
C LEU A 56 -0.72 21.17 -11.74
N LYS A 57 -0.88 22.17 -12.59
CA LYS A 57 0.25 22.93 -13.17
C LYS A 57 1.14 23.59 -12.12
N LYS A 58 0.55 24.11 -11.05
CA LYS A 58 1.31 24.80 -9.97
C LYS A 58 2.17 23.82 -9.17
N HIS A 59 1.71 22.58 -9.01
CA HIS A 59 2.38 21.57 -8.19
C HIS A 59 3.26 20.63 -8.99
N ALA A 60 3.03 20.53 -10.28
CA ALA A 60 3.82 19.68 -11.18
C ALA A 60 5.28 20.18 -11.28
N LYS A 61 6.18 19.23 -11.49
CA LYS A 61 7.60 19.53 -11.79
C LYS A 61 7.70 20.45 -13.01
N GLN A 62 8.56 21.45 -12.93
CA GLN A 62 8.84 22.31 -14.07
C GLN A 62 9.37 21.50 -15.26
N GLY A 63 8.83 21.79 -16.44
CA GLY A 63 9.22 21.13 -17.69
C GLY A 63 8.27 20.04 -18.17
N LEU A 64 7.25 19.63 -17.38
CA LEU A 64 6.18 18.79 -17.88
C LEU A 64 5.35 19.53 -18.93
N LEU A 65 5.11 18.88 -20.06
CA LEU A 65 4.34 19.46 -21.14
C LEU A 65 2.85 19.55 -20.77
N HIS A 66 2.20 20.58 -21.27
CA HIS A 66 0.75 20.75 -21.07
C HIS A 66 -0.05 19.52 -21.49
N GLN A 67 0.34 18.90 -22.62
CA GLN A 67 -0.33 17.70 -23.12
C GLN A 67 -0.15 16.50 -22.21
N GLU A 68 0.99 16.35 -21.56
CA GLU A 68 1.24 15.28 -20.58
C GLU A 68 0.31 15.41 -19.37
N LEU A 69 0.14 16.63 -18.86
CA LEU A 69 -0.79 16.91 -17.76
C LEU A 69 -2.25 16.62 -18.16
N LEU A 70 -2.65 16.98 -19.38
CA LEU A 70 -4.00 16.66 -19.87
C LEU A 70 -4.22 15.15 -20.03
N THR A 71 -3.21 14.42 -20.53
CA THR A 71 -3.26 12.96 -20.65
C THR A 71 -3.41 12.30 -19.27
N LEU A 72 -2.62 12.74 -18.30
CA LEU A 72 -2.72 12.25 -16.93
C LEU A 72 -4.08 12.58 -16.29
N LEU A 73 -4.58 13.80 -16.47
CA LEU A 73 -5.92 14.17 -15.99
C LEU A 73 -6.99 13.26 -16.61
N GLY A 74 -6.91 13.00 -17.89
CA GLY A 74 -7.85 12.12 -18.59
C GLY A 74 -7.82 10.69 -18.07
N SER A 75 -6.64 10.12 -17.80
CA SER A 75 -6.50 8.77 -17.24
C SER A 75 -7.01 8.66 -15.79
N PHE A 76 -7.16 9.79 -15.09
CA PHE A 76 -7.76 9.87 -13.75
C PHE A 76 -9.19 10.44 -13.79
N LEU A 77 -9.89 10.26 -14.91
CA LEU A 77 -11.30 10.62 -15.09
C LEU A 77 -11.61 12.13 -14.98
N PHE A 78 -10.64 13.00 -15.25
CA PHE A 78 -10.88 14.41 -15.46
C PHE A 78 -10.86 14.72 -16.97
N SER A 79 -12.02 14.79 -17.60
CA SER A 79 -12.15 14.99 -19.04
C SER A 79 -13.05 16.16 -19.39
N GLY A 80 -12.91 16.69 -20.59
CA GLY A 80 -13.75 17.79 -21.10
C GLY A 80 -13.74 19.00 -20.17
N ASP A 81 -14.91 19.37 -19.66
CA ASP A 81 -15.08 20.56 -18.80
C ASP A 81 -14.57 20.36 -17.38
N ASP A 82 -14.30 19.12 -16.94
CA ASP A 82 -13.83 18.82 -15.59
C ASP A 82 -12.51 19.49 -15.26
N ILE A 83 -11.62 19.62 -16.24
CA ILE A 83 -10.31 20.27 -16.07
C ILE A 83 -10.42 21.77 -15.69
N ASN A 84 -11.55 22.39 -16.01
CA ASN A 84 -11.84 23.79 -15.73
C ASN A 84 -12.70 23.99 -14.47
N LYS A 85 -13.18 22.90 -13.84
CA LYS A 85 -13.93 22.97 -12.59
C LYS A 85 -13.09 23.63 -11.50
N ASP A 86 -13.75 24.45 -10.68
CA ASP A 86 -13.16 24.95 -9.43
C ASP A 86 -12.93 23.75 -8.48
N ILE A 87 -11.77 23.68 -7.85
CA ILE A 87 -11.44 22.64 -6.89
C ILE A 87 -12.47 22.54 -5.76
N LYS A 88 -13.06 23.64 -5.36
CA LYS A 88 -14.05 23.70 -4.27
C LYS A 88 -15.34 22.91 -4.55
N VAL A 89 -15.66 22.66 -5.81
CA VAL A 89 -16.87 21.92 -6.18
C VAL A 89 -16.60 20.43 -6.41
N LEU A 90 -15.36 19.99 -6.26
CA LEU A 90 -14.98 18.60 -6.41
C LEU A 90 -15.54 17.75 -5.27
N SER A 91 -16.01 16.55 -5.61
CA SER A 91 -16.33 15.52 -4.64
C SER A 91 -15.05 15.05 -3.91
N GLY A 92 -15.21 14.37 -2.77
CA GLY A 92 -14.07 13.82 -2.03
C GLY A 92 -13.20 12.88 -2.86
N GLY A 93 -13.81 12.06 -3.71
CA GLY A 93 -13.08 11.16 -4.62
C GLY A 93 -12.33 11.89 -5.72
N GLU A 94 -12.93 12.91 -6.34
CA GLU A 94 -12.25 13.78 -7.32
C GLU A 94 -11.07 14.51 -6.68
N MET A 95 -11.26 15.02 -5.46
CA MET A 95 -10.19 15.68 -4.72
C MET A 95 -9.04 14.75 -4.40
N ALA A 96 -9.33 13.50 -4.00
CA ALA A 96 -8.31 12.49 -3.75
C ALA A 96 -7.52 12.18 -5.04
N ARG A 97 -8.20 11.97 -6.17
CA ARG A 97 -7.55 11.75 -7.48
C ARG A 97 -6.66 12.92 -7.90
N LEU A 98 -7.12 14.15 -7.74
CA LEU A 98 -6.35 15.35 -8.05
C LEU A 98 -5.10 15.49 -7.16
N SER A 99 -5.26 15.22 -5.86
CA SER A 99 -4.14 15.23 -4.91
C SER A 99 -3.10 14.16 -5.23
N LEU A 100 -3.55 12.95 -5.60
CA LEU A 100 -2.67 11.86 -6.03
C LEU A 100 -1.88 12.24 -7.29
N LEU A 101 -2.54 12.77 -8.31
CA LEU A 101 -1.89 13.30 -9.51
C LEU A 101 -0.88 14.39 -9.18
N SER A 102 -1.22 15.29 -8.25
CA SER A 102 -0.31 16.33 -7.79
C SER A 102 0.96 15.74 -7.17
N ALA A 103 0.86 14.67 -6.38
CA ALA A 103 2.02 14.00 -5.81
C ALA A 103 2.88 13.32 -6.88
N ILE A 104 2.28 12.63 -7.85
CA ILE A 104 2.97 11.94 -8.95
C ILE A 104 3.70 12.92 -9.85
N THR A 105 3.05 14.02 -10.22
CA THR A 105 3.59 15.02 -11.17
C THR A 105 4.71 15.88 -10.58
N GLN A 106 4.93 15.84 -9.27
CA GLN A 106 6.13 16.43 -8.66
C GLN A 106 7.41 15.72 -9.11
N CYS A 107 7.33 14.48 -9.61
CA CYS A 107 8.47 13.65 -10.00
C CYS A 107 9.58 13.69 -8.94
N ALA A 108 9.19 13.46 -7.69
CA ALA A 108 10.11 13.42 -6.55
C ALA A 108 11.03 12.20 -6.63
N ASP A 109 12.18 12.26 -5.97
CA ASP A 109 13.11 11.12 -5.92
C ASP A 109 12.56 9.97 -5.09
N VAL A 110 11.72 10.30 -4.07
CA VAL A 110 10.99 9.33 -3.25
C VAL A 110 9.52 9.73 -3.21
N LEU A 111 8.67 8.86 -3.74
CA LEU A 111 7.21 9.00 -3.72
C LEU A 111 6.63 8.06 -2.66
N ILE A 112 5.83 8.59 -1.76
CA ILE A 112 5.24 7.86 -0.64
C ILE A 112 3.73 7.93 -0.77
N LEU A 113 3.08 6.76 -0.94
CA LEU A 113 1.65 6.64 -1.20
C LEU A 113 0.98 5.80 -0.10
N ASP A 114 0.13 6.43 0.69
CA ASP A 114 -0.64 5.73 1.73
C ASP A 114 -2.05 5.45 1.22
N GLU A 115 -2.33 4.17 0.91
CA GLU A 115 -3.58 3.66 0.36
C GLU A 115 -4.06 4.43 -0.89
N PRO A 116 -3.23 4.55 -1.96
CA PRO A 116 -3.56 5.35 -3.14
C PRO A 116 -4.72 4.78 -3.97
N THR A 117 -5.05 3.52 -3.77
CA THR A 117 -6.13 2.83 -4.50
C THR A 117 -7.51 3.01 -3.86
N ASN A 118 -7.58 3.56 -2.64
CA ASN A 118 -8.84 3.81 -1.99
C ASN A 118 -9.68 4.81 -2.80
N HIS A 119 -10.95 4.50 -2.97
CA HIS A 119 -11.91 5.32 -3.73
C HIS A 119 -11.64 5.42 -5.24
N LEU A 120 -10.75 4.58 -5.79
CA LEU A 120 -10.53 4.45 -7.21
C LEU A 120 -11.33 3.26 -7.77
N ASP A 121 -11.87 3.40 -8.98
CA ASP A 121 -12.39 2.29 -9.74
C ASP A 121 -11.25 1.48 -10.38
N PHE A 122 -11.59 0.32 -10.90
CA PHE A 122 -10.61 -0.60 -11.49
C PHE A 122 -9.79 0.05 -12.63
N GLU A 123 -10.43 0.82 -13.51
CA GLU A 123 -9.76 1.47 -14.64
C GLU A 123 -8.76 2.52 -14.16
N THR A 124 -9.12 3.30 -13.15
CA THR A 124 -8.22 4.30 -12.55
C THR A 124 -7.06 3.64 -11.78
N VAL A 125 -7.29 2.51 -11.11
CA VAL A 125 -6.22 1.74 -10.45
C VAL A 125 -5.21 1.22 -11.48
N GLU A 126 -5.68 0.70 -12.62
CA GLU A 126 -4.82 0.25 -13.70
C GLU A 126 -4.03 1.41 -14.32
N ALA A 127 -4.67 2.54 -14.56
CA ALA A 127 -4.02 3.76 -15.05
C ALA A 127 -2.95 4.26 -14.07
N LEU A 128 -3.23 4.24 -12.77
CA LEU A 128 -2.28 4.58 -11.72
C LEU A 128 -1.07 3.63 -11.76
N ALA A 129 -1.30 2.33 -11.77
CA ALA A 129 -0.24 1.33 -11.82
C ALA A 129 0.67 1.53 -13.06
N ASN A 130 0.06 1.76 -14.23
CA ASN A 130 0.81 2.00 -15.45
C ASN A 130 1.62 3.31 -15.41
N SER A 131 1.07 4.36 -14.83
CA SER A 131 1.78 5.64 -14.65
C SER A 131 2.98 5.50 -13.70
N LEU A 132 2.89 4.61 -12.71
CA LEU A 132 3.96 4.39 -11.73
C LEU A 132 5.03 3.40 -12.17
N LYS A 133 4.75 2.51 -13.14
CA LYS A 133 5.77 1.59 -13.69
C LYS A 133 6.98 2.31 -14.28
N ASP A 134 6.74 3.45 -14.90
CA ASP A 134 7.78 4.25 -15.54
C ASP A 134 8.38 5.33 -14.61
N TYR A 135 7.95 5.36 -13.35
CA TYR A 135 8.43 6.31 -12.37
C TYR A 135 9.93 6.10 -12.10
N LYS A 136 10.72 7.17 -12.17
CA LYS A 136 12.19 7.06 -12.08
C LYS A 136 12.73 7.12 -10.65
N GLY A 137 11.87 7.39 -9.68
CA GLY A 137 12.22 7.44 -8.27
C GLY A 137 11.91 6.14 -7.53
N THR A 138 12.15 6.14 -6.23
CA THR A 138 11.74 5.08 -5.32
C THR A 138 10.28 5.31 -4.89
N ILE A 139 9.46 4.26 -4.90
CA ILE A 139 8.07 4.34 -4.46
C ILE A 139 7.90 3.50 -3.20
N PHE A 140 7.42 4.11 -2.11
CA PHE A 140 6.89 3.42 -0.95
C PHE A 140 5.38 3.52 -0.99
N PHE A 141 4.67 2.40 -0.89
CA PHE A 141 3.21 2.44 -0.84
C PHE A 141 2.62 1.39 0.09
N THR A 142 1.44 1.68 0.59
CA THR A 142 0.51 0.70 1.16
C THR A 142 -0.65 0.53 0.21
N SER A 143 -1.19 -0.66 0.08
CA SER A 143 -2.44 -0.91 -0.63
C SER A 143 -3.03 -2.24 -0.20
N HIS A 144 -4.34 -2.31 -0.18
CA HIS A 144 -5.09 -3.56 -0.05
C HIS A 144 -5.42 -4.18 -1.42
N ASP A 145 -5.12 -3.49 -2.51
CA ASP A 145 -5.33 -3.99 -3.87
C ASP A 145 -4.17 -4.91 -4.28
N ARG A 146 -4.47 -6.18 -4.47
CA ARG A 146 -3.49 -7.21 -4.86
C ARG A 146 -2.95 -6.97 -6.26
N THR A 147 -3.81 -6.59 -7.19
CA THR A 147 -3.43 -6.35 -8.58
C THR A 147 -2.43 -5.21 -8.65
N PHE A 148 -2.73 -4.09 -7.98
CA PHE A 148 -1.84 -2.95 -7.86
C PHE A 148 -0.49 -3.35 -7.24
N THR A 149 -0.53 -4.11 -6.13
CA THR A 149 0.69 -4.56 -5.45
C THR A 149 1.52 -5.49 -6.31
N SER A 150 0.89 -6.47 -6.98
CA SER A 150 1.60 -7.40 -7.87
C SER A 150 2.23 -6.73 -9.10
N LEU A 151 1.62 -5.64 -9.58
CA LEU A 151 2.12 -4.91 -10.75
C LEU A 151 3.33 -4.01 -10.45
N LEU A 152 3.50 -3.56 -9.21
CA LEU A 152 4.46 -2.51 -8.85
C LEU A 152 5.50 -2.92 -7.82
N ALA A 153 5.18 -3.87 -6.92
CA ALA A 153 6.09 -4.20 -5.83
C ALA A 153 7.21 -5.13 -6.30
N ASP A 154 8.44 -4.71 -6.10
CA ASP A 154 9.66 -5.50 -6.25
C ASP A 154 10.28 -5.88 -4.89
N THR A 155 9.83 -5.23 -3.84
CA THR A 155 10.30 -5.45 -2.47
C THR A 155 9.13 -5.26 -1.50
N ILE A 156 8.95 -6.19 -0.58
CA ILE A 156 7.91 -6.14 0.43
C ILE A 156 8.51 -5.81 1.79
N ILE A 157 7.95 -4.80 2.43
CA ILE A 157 8.19 -4.46 3.84
C ILE A 157 6.96 -4.93 4.62
N GLU A 158 7.08 -5.96 5.41
CA GLU A 158 6.00 -6.44 6.28
C GLU A 158 6.14 -5.82 7.67
N ILE A 159 5.04 -5.26 8.19
CA ILE A 159 4.93 -4.81 9.57
C ILE A 159 3.96 -5.73 10.29
N LYS A 160 4.47 -6.54 11.21
CA LYS A 160 3.71 -7.53 11.98
C LYS A 160 4.24 -7.60 13.41
N ASP A 161 3.33 -7.59 14.40
CA ASP A 161 3.69 -7.70 15.83
C ASP A 161 4.79 -6.69 16.26
N LYS A 162 4.72 -5.45 15.77
CA LYS A 162 5.70 -4.38 16.01
C LYS A 162 7.11 -4.68 15.48
N LYS A 163 7.25 -5.64 14.59
CA LYS A 163 8.50 -5.98 13.90
C LYS A 163 8.40 -5.63 12.44
N ILE A 164 9.53 -5.32 11.83
CA ILE A 164 9.64 -5.05 10.40
C ILE A 164 10.48 -6.16 9.79
N SER A 165 9.92 -6.81 8.77
CA SER A 165 10.60 -7.82 7.96
C SER A 165 10.69 -7.35 6.52
N LEU A 166 11.84 -7.58 5.89
CA LEU A 166 12.09 -7.20 4.50
C LEU A 166 12.16 -8.46 3.64
N TYR A 167 11.34 -8.50 2.60
CA TYR A 167 11.32 -9.58 1.61
C TYR A 167 11.66 -9.01 0.24
N SER A 168 12.77 -9.46 -0.32
CA SER A 168 13.13 -9.16 -1.70
C SER A 168 12.38 -10.09 -2.65
N GLY A 169 11.79 -9.52 -3.68
CA GLY A 169 10.97 -10.23 -4.67
C GLY A 169 9.57 -9.63 -4.78
N ASP A 170 8.84 -10.11 -5.77
CA ASP A 170 7.48 -9.68 -6.03
C ASP A 170 6.47 -10.16 -4.97
N TYR A 171 5.25 -9.66 -5.08
CA TYR A 171 4.16 -9.98 -4.16
C TYR A 171 3.82 -11.48 -4.17
N GLU A 172 3.88 -12.16 -5.31
CA GLU A 172 3.59 -13.59 -5.41
C GLU A 172 4.62 -14.44 -4.66
N THR A 173 5.89 -14.09 -4.80
CA THR A 173 7.00 -14.72 -4.06
C THR A 173 6.83 -14.53 -2.55
N TYR A 174 6.43 -13.33 -2.11
CA TYR A 174 6.12 -13.06 -0.71
C TYR A 174 4.97 -13.95 -0.20
N VAL A 175 3.85 -13.99 -0.91
CA VAL A 175 2.68 -14.82 -0.54
C VAL A 175 3.06 -16.30 -0.47
N TYR A 176 3.87 -16.80 -1.41
CA TYR A 176 4.35 -18.17 -1.39
C TYR A 176 5.21 -18.46 -0.15
N LYS A 177 6.17 -17.58 0.18
CA LYS A 177 7.03 -17.72 1.37
C LYS A 177 6.22 -17.66 2.67
N ALA A 178 5.29 -16.70 2.78
CA ALA A 178 4.42 -16.57 3.95
C ALA A 178 3.56 -17.83 4.17
N LYS A 179 3.06 -18.45 3.09
CA LYS A 179 2.37 -19.75 3.16
C LYS A 179 3.26 -20.87 3.66
N LEU A 180 4.51 -20.94 3.17
CA LEU A 180 5.45 -21.98 3.61
C LEU A 180 5.84 -21.82 5.08
N GLU A 181 6.01 -20.60 5.55
CA GLU A 181 6.31 -20.30 6.96
C GLU A 181 5.13 -20.69 7.86
N ALA A 182 3.90 -20.32 7.49
CA ALA A 182 2.71 -20.70 8.22
C ALA A 182 2.53 -22.24 8.32
N LEU A 183 2.80 -22.97 7.22
CA LEU A 183 2.74 -24.43 7.23
C LEU A 183 3.80 -25.05 8.15
N LYS A 184 5.02 -24.50 8.19
CA LYS A 184 6.09 -24.98 9.10
C LYS A 184 5.75 -24.74 10.56
N GLU A 185 5.23 -23.53 10.89
CA GLU A 185 4.77 -23.21 12.25
C GLU A 185 3.67 -24.18 12.71
N GLU A 186 2.72 -24.53 11.82
CA GLU A 186 1.69 -25.51 12.12
C GLU A 186 2.26 -26.93 12.34
N GLU A 187 3.21 -27.37 11.52
CA GLU A 187 3.85 -28.65 11.71
C GLU A 187 4.64 -28.72 13.04
N GLU A 188 5.30 -27.66 13.43
CA GLU A 188 6.02 -27.58 14.70
C GLU A 188 5.06 -27.58 15.89
N GLU A 189 3.96 -26.86 15.83
CA GLU A 189 2.92 -26.87 16.86
C GLU A 189 2.28 -28.26 17.00
N ILE A 190 2.01 -28.96 15.89
CA ILE A 190 1.47 -30.32 15.89
C ILE A 190 2.48 -31.28 16.55
N LYS A 191 3.76 -31.18 16.21
CA LYS A 191 4.82 -31.99 16.82
C LYS A 191 4.94 -31.73 18.33
N PHE A 192 4.86 -30.46 18.75
CA PHE A 192 4.92 -30.09 20.17
C PHE A 192 3.70 -30.61 20.94
N GLN A 193 2.51 -30.56 20.37
CA GLN A 193 1.29 -31.11 20.97
C GLN A 193 1.29 -32.63 21.06
N ASN A 194 1.83 -33.31 20.05
CA ASN A 194 1.95 -34.76 20.03
C ASN A 194 3.00 -35.26 21.03
N ASN A 195 4.12 -34.57 21.20
CA ASN A 195 5.11 -34.91 22.23
C ASN A 195 4.56 -34.71 23.66
N ASN A 196 3.73 -33.72 23.90
CA ASN A 196 3.07 -33.54 25.19
C ASN A 196 1.91 -34.53 25.45
N LYS A 197 1.30 -35.10 24.40
CA LYS A 197 0.23 -36.10 24.52
C LYS A 197 0.74 -37.53 24.74
N ASN A 198 1.94 -37.84 24.32
CA ASN A 198 2.58 -39.14 24.63
C ASN A 198 2.87 -39.34 26.13
N ILE A 199 2.64 -38.35 26.95
CA ILE A 199 2.71 -38.44 28.43
C ILE A 199 1.33 -38.71 29.07
N ILE A 200 0.22 -38.54 28.33
CA ILE A 200 -1.13 -38.80 28.87
C ILE A 200 -2.02 -39.52 27.83
N SER A 201 -2.11 -40.85 28.01
CA SER A 201 -3.15 -41.77 27.52
C SER A 201 -3.31 -42.03 26.03
N GLU A 202 -2.99 -43.28 25.65
CA GLU A 202 -3.55 -44.02 24.53
C GLU A 202 -5.08 -44.10 24.60
N ASN A 203 -5.73 -43.78 23.48
CA ASN A 203 -7.14 -43.91 23.14
C ASN A 203 -8.04 -42.67 23.16
N LYS A 204 -8.23 -42.13 21.96
CA LYS A 204 -9.31 -41.33 21.37
C LYS A 204 -8.78 -40.13 20.58
N ASN A 205 -8.50 -40.21 19.30
CA ASN A 205 -8.26 -38.96 18.60
C ASN A 205 -8.14 -38.96 17.06
N SER A 206 -8.73 -39.92 16.36
CA SER A 206 -8.71 -39.83 14.88
C SER A 206 -9.71 -38.80 14.30
N TYR A 207 -10.78 -38.47 15.02
CA TYR A 207 -11.85 -37.58 14.52
C TYR A 207 -11.64 -36.12 14.94
N GLU A 208 -11.16 -35.87 16.13
CA GLU A 208 -10.90 -34.50 16.62
C GLU A 208 -9.70 -33.85 15.95
N ASP A 209 -8.69 -34.62 15.62
CA ASP A 209 -7.48 -34.11 14.92
C ASP A 209 -7.82 -33.69 13.48
N ARG A 210 -8.67 -34.42 12.78
CA ARG A 210 -9.21 -33.99 11.46
C ARG A 210 -10.06 -32.72 11.55
N LYS A 211 -10.82 -32.54 12.61
CA LYS A 211 -11.63 -31.34 12.84
C LYS A 211 -10.75 -30.11 13.18
N LYS A 212 -9.69 -30.30 13.96
CA LYS A 212 -8.71 -29.24 14.27
C LYS A 212 -7.93 -28.79 13.03
N ILE A 213 -7.48 -29.75 12.20
CA ILE A 213 -6.80 -29.46 10.93
C ILE A 213 -7.73 -28.67 9.99
N ARG A 214 -9.00 -29.05 9.88
CA ARG A 214 -9.99 -28.32 9.06
C ARG A 214 -10.26 -26.89 9.55
N ASN A 215 -10.36 -26.71 10.88
CA ASN A 215 -10.59 -25.38 11.47
C ASN A 215 -9.35 -24.47 11.31
N ARG A 216 -8.15 -25.04 11.32
CA ARG A 216 -6.89 -24.32 11.11
C ARG A 216 -6.68 -23.93 9.63
N LEU A 217 -7.00 -24.82 8.70
CA LEU A 217 -7.03 -24.49 7.27
C LEU A 217 -7.96 -23.29 7.00
N SER A 218 -9.16 -23.31 7.58
CA SER A 218 -10.10 -22.19 7.49
C SER A 218 -9.56 -20.91 8.14
N LYS A 219 -8.78 -21.02 9.21
CA LYS A 219 -8.13 -19.87 9.86
C LYS A 219 -6.99 -19.29 9.03
N CYS A 220 -6.19 -20.13 8.38
CA CYS A 220 -5.17 -19.69 7.43
C CYS A 220 -5.79 -19.06 6.17
N GLU A 221 -6.89 -19.62 5.67
CA GLU A 221 -7.66 -19.01 4.58
C GLU A 221 -8.25 -17.65 4.97
N ASN A 222 -8.71 -17.50 6.22
CA ASN A 222 -9.20 -16.22 6.74
C ASN A 222 -8.07 -15.21 6.99
N LEU A 223 -6.91 -15.66 7.50
CA LEU A 223 -5.74 -14.80 7.61
C LEU A 223 -5.25 -14.32 6.23
N LEU A 224 -5.31 -15.17 5.22
CA LEU A 224 -5.01 -14.77 3.84
C LEU A 224 -6.02 -13.74 3.30
N LYS A 225 -7.29 -13.81 3.74
CA LYS A 225 -8.33 -12.82 3.40
C LYS A 225 -8.18 -11.51 4.18
N GLU A 226 -7.55 -11.51 5.35
CA GLU A 226 -7.24 -10.30 6.12
C GLU A 226 -6.03 -9.51 5.56
N TYR A 227 -5.21 -10.17 4.74
CA TYR A 227 -4.17 -9.53 3.93
C TYR A 227 -4.68 -9.14 2.52
N GLU A 228 -5.93 -9.45 2.20
CA GLU A 228 -6.70 -8.95 1.08
C GLU A 228 -7.34 -7.59 1.43
#